data_aa0911f7f4675efb57d0b20d9937ed82
#
_entry.id   aa0911f7f4675efb57d0b20d9937ed82
#
_cell.length_a   1.000
_cell.length_b   1.000
_cell.length_c   1.000
_cell.angle_alpha   90.00
_cell.angle_beta   90.00
_cell.angle_gamma   90.00
#
_symmetry.space_group_name_H-M   'P 1'
#
loop_
_entity.id
_entity.type
_entity.pdbx_description
1 polymer ?
#
loop_
_entity_poly.entity_id
_entity_poly.type
_entity_poly.pdbx_seq_one_letter_code
_entity_poly.pdbx_strand_id
1 'polypeptide(L)'
;LDESARNGFNLFMSKAKCGTCHFVPQFNGVKPPFVSSEFEVIGSPADSLYTGISGDSGRYSLNRVKETLNAFRTVTIRNAEFTKPYMHNGVFSTLAQVIDFYNTGGGKGRGLKIINQTLSPDSLHLTDAEKNELILFINSLSENIVFESPPAELPLSDIEMYNYRKVGGEY
;
A
#
# COMPACT_ATOMS: atom_id res chain seq x y z
N LEU A 1 1.82 -21.05 9.43
CA LEU A 1 0.69 -20.73 8.55
C LEU A 1 -0.32 -21.86 8.61
N ASP A 2 -1.59 -21.53 8.87
CA ASP A 2 -2.71 -22.45 8.68
C ASP A 2 -2.97 -22.71 7.18
N GLU A 3 -3.91 -23.60 6.87
CA GLU A 3 -4.21 -23.99 5.49
C GLU A 3 -4.73 -22.80 4.67
N SER A 4 -5.64 -21.99 5.22
CA SER A 4 -6.22 -20.85 4.54
C SER A 4 -5.16 -19.78 4.22
N ALA A 5 -4.23 -19.49 5.15
CA ALA A 5 -3.13 -18.57 4.88
C ALA A 5 -2.13 -19.10 3.84
N ARG A 6 -1.93 -20.43 3.78
CA ARG A 6 -1.12 -21.06 2.71
C ARG A 6 -1.79 -20.92 1.33
N ASN A 7 -3.10 -21.13 1.28
CA ASN A 7 -3.88 -20.89 0.06
C ASN A 7 -3.80 -19.42 -0.36
N GLY A 8 -3.92 -18.50 0.60
CA GLY A 8 -3.73 -17.07 0.36
C GLY A 8 -2.35 -16.73 -0.20
N PHE A 9 -1.27 -17.34 0.30
CA PHE A 9 0.07 -17.20 -0.28
C PHE A 9 0.12 -17.69 -1.73
N ASN A 10 -0.47 -18.85 -2.01
CA ASN A 10 -0.51 -19.38 -3.37
C ASN A 10 -1.28 -18.44 -4.31
N LEU A 11 -2.41 -17.90 -3.87
CA LEU A 11 -3.17 -16.89 -4.62
C LEU A 11 -2.36 -15.61 -4.84
N PHE A 12 -1.67 -15.13 -3.80
CA PHE A 12 -0.81 -13.96 -3.84
C PHE A 12 0.29 -14.06 -4.91
N MET A 13 0.91 -15.24 -5.03
CA MET A 13 1.97 -15.52 -6.00
C MET A 13 1.45 -15.89 -7.39
N SER A 14 0.15 -16.18 -7.55
CA SER A 14 -0.43 -16.66 -8.81
C SER A 14 -1.58 -15.79 -9.30
N LYS A 15 -2.83 -16.19 -9.07
CA LYS A 15 -4.04 -15.56 -9.61
C LYS A 15 -4.18 -14.08 -9.24
N ALA A 16 -3.88 -13.72 -7.99
CA ALA A 16 -3.95 -12.34 -7.50
C ALA A 16 -2.79 -11.45 -7.99
N LYS A 17 -1.70 -12.04 -8.51
CA LYS A 17 -0.52 -11.34 -9.08
C LYS A 17 0.17 -10.36 -8.13
N CYS A 18 -0.10 -10.39 -6.84
CA CYS A 18 0.48 -9.46 -5.86
C CYS A 18 2.01 -9.60 -5.78
N GLY A 19 2.51 -10.84 -5.90
CA GLY A 19 3.94 -11.16 -5.87
C GLY A 19 4.74 -10.59 -7.04
N THR A 20 4.09 -10.04 -8.08
CA THR A 20 4.77 -9.37 -9.20
C THR A 20 5.32 -8.00 -8.84
N CYS A 21 4.79 -7.38 -7.77
CA CYS A 21 5.23 -6.08 -7.26
C CYS A 21 5.75 -6.19 -5.81
N HIS A 22 5.18 -7.10 -5.01
CA HIS A 22 5.60 -7.34 -3.62
C HIS A 22 6.50 -8.57 -3.53
N PHE A 23 7.81 -8.36 -3.77
CA PHE A 23 8.81 -9.45 -3.88
C PHE A 23 9.16 -10.06 -2.53
N VAL A 24 9.25 -11.40 -2.51
CA VAL A 24 9.75 -12.14 -1.34
C VAL A 24 11.25 -11.89 -1.14
N PRO A 25 11.78 -11.95 0.10
CA PRO A 25 11.10 -12.31 1.35
C PRO A 25 10.48 -11.11 2.08
N GLN A 26 10.74 -9.88 1.62
CA GLN A 26 10.30 -8.65 2.29
C GLN A 26 8.88 -8.23 1.87
N PHE A 27 8.31 -8.87 0.85
CA PHE A 27 6.99 -8.52 0.29
C PHE A 27 6.85 -7.03 -0.01
N ASN A 28 7.88 -6.45 -0.64
CA ASN A 28 7.94 -5.05 -1.07
C ASN A 28 8.46 -4.93 -2.50
N GLY A 29 8.59 -3.70 -3.02
CA GLY A 29 9.07 -3.42 -4.38
C GLY A 29 10.59 -3.58 -4.58
N VAL A 30 11.33 -4.12 -3.62
CA VAL A 30 12.79 -4.29 -3.74
C VAL A 30 13.09 -5.70 -4.21
N LYS A 31 13.30 -5.84 -5.52
CA LYS A 31 13.66 -7.13 -6.14
C LYS A 31 15.15 -7.40 -6.09
N PRO A 32 15.58 -8.67 -6.15
CA PRO A 32 16.99 -8.99 -6.31
C PRO A 32 17.62 -8.28 -7.52
N PRO A 33 18.84 -7.75 -7.43
CA PRO A 33 19.81 -7.85 -6.35
C PRO A 33 19.65 -6.84 -5.20
N PHE A 34 18.47 -6.36 -4.89
CA PHE A 34 18.12 -5.48 -3.75
C PHE A 34 18.75 -4.09 -3.78
N VAL A 35 19.00 -3.54 -4.95
CA VAL A 35 19.66 -2.22 -5.13
C VAL A 35 18.67 -1.07 -5.35
N SER A 36 17.42 -1.37 -5.70
CA SER A 36 16.39 -0.35 -5.96
C SER A 36 15.00 -0.86 -5.63
N SER A 37 14.08 0.07 -5.38
CA SER A 37 12.65 -0.22 -5.20
C SER A 37 11.87 0.18 -6.44
N GLU A 38 10.89 -0.63 -6.81
CA GLU A 38 9.94 -0.31 -7.86
C GLU A 38 8.89 0.70 -7.40
N PHE A 39 8.34 1.38 -8.39
CA PHE A 39 7.28 2.38 -8.24
C PHE A 39 6.16 2.03 -9.21
N GLU A 40 4.93 2.05 -8.71
CA GLU A 40 3.77 1.64 -9.45
C GLU A 40 2.74 2.75 -9.56
N VAL A 41 2.11 2.84 -10.72
CA VAL A 41 0.94 3.68 -10.96
C VAL A 41 -0.29 2.78 -10.89
N ILE A 42 -0.94 2.74 -9.76
CA ILE A 42 -2.13 1.90 -9.54
C ILE A 42 -3.43 2.67 -9.67
N GLY A 43 -3.35 4.01 -9.72
CA GLY A 43 -4.51 4.88 -9.82
C GLY A 43 -5.32 4.98 -8.54
N SER A 44 -4.66 5.21 -7.40
CA SER A 44 -5.36 5.42 -6.13
C SER A 44 -6.40 6.54 -6.25
N PRO A 45 -7.66 6.30 -5.88
CA PRO A 45 -8.72 7.29 -6.02
C PRO A 45 -8.56 8.43 -4.99
N ALA A 46 -9.16 9.57 -5.28
CA ALA A 46 -9.21 10.71 -4.36
C ALA A 46 -10.07 10.43 -3.13
N ASP A 47 -11.12 9.64 -3.32
CA ASP A 47 -12.10 9.25 -2.30
C ASP A 47 -12.65 7.84 -2.53
N SER A 48 -13.41 7.33 -1.57
CA SER A 48 -14.01 6.00 -1.63
C SER A 48 -15.12 5.85 -2.69
N LEU A 49 -15.58 6.94 -3.27
CA LEU A 49 -16.59 6.96 -4.34
C LEU A 49 -15.96 6.96 -5.74
N TYR A 50 -14.63 7.00 -5.83
CA TYR A 50 -13.88 7.02 -7.09
C TYR A 50 -14.22 8.23 -7.97
N THR A 51 -14.43 9.40 -7.38
CA THR A 51 -14.78 10.63 -8.11
C THR A 51 -13.63 11.17 -8.96
N GLY A 52 -12.40 10.76 -8.68
CA GLY A 52 -11.20 11.13 -9.41
C GLY A 52 -9.96 10.42 -8.90
N ILE A 53 -8.82 10.72 -9.48
CA ILE A 53 -7.50 10.27 -9.00
C ILE A 53 -7.07 11.19 -7.86
N SER A 54 -6.30 10.64 -6.90
CA SER A 54 -5.61 11.45 -5.89
C SER A 54 -4.83 12.60 -6.55
N GLY A 55 -4.92 13.80 -5.98
CA GLY A 55 -4.22 14.99 -6.48
C GLY A 55 -2.70 14.94 -6.29
N ASP A 56 -2.17 13.95 -5.57
CA ASP A 56 -0.73 13.78 -5.39
C ASP A 56 -0.09 13.20 -6.65
N SER A 57 0.86 13.95 -7.22
CA SER A 57 1.58 13.54 -8.42
C SER A 57 2.66 12.47 -8.18
N GLY A 58 2.89 12.07 -6.94
CA GLY A 58 3.83 11.02 -6.55
C GLY A 58 5.27 11.34 -6.99
N ARG A 59 5.96 10.33 -7.49
CA ARG A 59 7.37 10.44 -7.93
C ARG A 59 7.61 11.53 -8.98
N TYR A 60 6.61 11.86 -9.78
CA TYR A 60 6.72 12.95 -10.78
C TYR A 60 7.09 14.29 -10.13
N SER A 61 6.63 14.56 -8.91
CA SER A 61 6.96 15.79 -8.19
C SER A 61 8.47 15.99 -8.00
N LEU A 62 9.23 14.89 -7.95
CA LEU A 62 10.66 14.86 -7.71
C LEU A 62 11.50 14.89 -9.00
N ASN A 63 11.10 14.09 -10.00
CA ASN A 63 11.94 13.84 -11.18
C ASN A 63 11.41 14.45 -12.49
N ARG A 64 10.16 14.92 -12.52
CA ARG A 64 9.48 15.50 -13.69
C ARG A 64 9.38 14.57 -14.91
N VAL A 65 9.57 13.27 -14.73
CA VAL A 65 9.41 12.26 -15.78
C VAL A 65 7.94 11.89 -15.89
N LYS A 66 7.32 12.10 -17.05
CA LYS A 66 5.86 11.95 -17.24
C LYS A 66 5.33 10.55 -16.93
N GLU A 67 6.12 9.53 -17.21
CA GLU A 67 5.81 8.13 -16.94
C GLU A 67 5.68 7.82 -15.46
N THR A 68 6.22 8.68 -14.58
CA THR A 68 6.16 8.54 -13.13
C THR A 68 5.03 9.36 -12.48
N LEU A 69 4.16 9.96 -13.29
CA LEU A 69 2.99 10.67 -12.75
C LEU A 69 2.07 9.73 -11.99
N ASN A 70 1.78 10.07 -10.74
CA ASN A 70 1.02 9.27 -9.77
C ASN A 70 1.68 7.90 -9.46
N ALA A 71 2.99 7.78 -9.65
CA ALA A 71 3.74 6.61 -9.23
C ALA A 71 4.13 6.72 -7.76
N PHE A 72 3.88 5.64 -7.01
CA PHE A 72 4.25 5.52 -5.61
C PHE A 72 5.08 4.26 -5.39
N ARG A 73 5.94 4.32 -4.39
CA ARG A 73 6.79 3.18 -4.01
C ARG A 73 5.93 2.01 -3.56
N THR A 74 6.26 0.80 -4.03
CA THR A 74 5.70 -0.43 -3.51
C THR A 74 6.27 -0.72 -2.12
N VAL A 75 5.47 -0.49 -1.08
CA VAL A 75 5.85 -0.69 0.32
C VAL A 75 5.73 -2.17 0.71
N THR A 76 6.36 -2.56 1.84
CA THR A 76 6.17 -3.88 2.40
C THR A 76 4.73 -4.07 2.87
N ILE A 77 4.21 -5.30 2.72
CA ILE A 77 2.91 -5.71 3.31
C ILE A 77 3.09 -6.42 4.65
N ARG A 78 4.34 -6.57 5.15
CA ARG A 78 4.57 -7.05 6.51
C ARG A 78 3.98 -6.05 7.50
N ASN A 79 3.28 -6.56 8.51
CA ASN A 79 2.58 -5.75 9.51
C ASN A 79 1.46 -4.84 8.94
N ALA A 80 0.99 -5.10 7.71
CA ALA A 80 -0.06 -4.29 7.08
C ALA A 80 -1.36 -4.25 7.91
N GLU A 81 -1.64 -5.28 8.69
CA GLU A 81 -2.78 -5.32 9.62
C GLU A 81 -2.83 -4.10 10.56
N PHE A 82 -1.67 -3.57 10.95
CA PHE A 82 -1.55 -2.49 11.93
C PHE A 82 -1.38 -1.10 11.28
N THR A 83 -1.22 -1.01 9.96
CA THR A 83 -0.85 0.24 9.29
C THR A 83 -1.99 0.90 8.51
N LYS A 84 -3.24 0.63 8.89
CA LYS A 84 -4.40 1.35 8.35
C LYS A 84 -4.38 2.84 8.76
N PRO A 85 -4.92 3.76 7.93
CA PRO A 85 -5.57 3.54 6.64
C PRO A 85 -4.58 3.27 5.50
N TYR A 86 -5.05 2.67 4.39
CA TYR A 86 -4.25 2.19 3.28
C TYR A 86 -4.23 3.15 2.10
N MET A 87 -3.28 2.92 1.19
CA MET A 87 -2.81 3.76 0.10
C MET A 87 -2.04 4.99 0.63
N HIS A 88 -1.37 5.71 -0.27
CA HIS A 88 -0.58 6.89 0.11
C HIS A 88 -1.43 8.03 0.70
N ASN A 89 -2.71 8.07 0.37
CA ASN A 89 -3.68 9.08 0.82
C ASN A 89 -4.67 8.56 1.88
N GLY A 90 -4.51 7.31 2.34
CA GLY A 90 -5.37 6.73 3.37
C GLY A 90 -6.82 6.46 2.95
N VAL A 91 -7.11 6.37 1.65
CA VAL A 91 -8.47 6.27 1.13
C VAL A 91 -9.23 5.01 1.54
N PHE A 92 -8.53 3.92 1.85
CA PHE A 92 -9.13 2.68 2.28
C PHE A 92 -8.84 2.37 3.75
N SER A 93 -9.86 2.01 4.49
CA SER A 93 -9.77 1.70 5.93
C SER A 93 -9.60 0.21 6.24
N THR A 94 -9.80 -0.67 5.25
CA THR A 94 -9.69 -2.13 5.44
C THR A 94 -8.89 -2.80 4.32
N LEU A 95 -8.24 -3.94 4.62
CA LEU A 95 -7.58 -4.77 3.60
C LEU A 95 -8.57 -5.31 2.58
N ALA A 96 -9.82 -5.56 2.96
CA ALA A 96 -10.85 -5.99 2.03
C ALA A 96 -11.07 -4.95 0.91
N GLN A 97 -11.15 -3.66 1.26
CA GLN A 97 -11.25 -2.56 0.28
C GLN A 97 -10.03 -2.49 -0.63
N VAL A 98 -8.83 -2.72 -0.09
CA VAL A 98 -7.59 -2.77 -0.88
C VAL A 98 -7.64 -3.91 -1.88
N ILE A 99 -8.02 -5.13 -1.45
CA ILE A 99 -8.10 -6.30 -2.32
C ILE A 99 -9.20 -6.12 -3.38
N ASP A 100 -10.36 -5.55 -3.03
CA ASP A 100 -11.42 -5.24 -3.98
C ASP A 100 -10.98 -4.21 -5.03
N PHE A 101 -10.17 -3.23 -4.65
CA PHE A 101 -9.58 -2.28 -5.58
C PHE A 101 -8.67 -2.99 -6.59
N TYR A 102 -7.77 -3.86 -6.13
CA TYR A 102 -6.91 -4.64 -7.02
C TYR A 102 -7.71 -5.66 -7.85
N ASN A 103 -8.70 -6.31 -7.24
CA ASN A 103 -9.56 -7.29 -7.93
C ASN A 103 -10.28 -6.70 -9.13
N THR A 104 -10.58 -5.43 -9.12
CA THR A 104 -11.25 -4.72 -10.22
C THR A 104 -10.28 -4.05 -11.20
N GLY A 105 -8.96 -4.27 -11.10
CA GLY A 105 -7.97 -3.70 -12.02
C GLY A 105 -7.52 -2.29 -11.68
N GLY A 106 -7.53 -1.94 -10.39
CA GLY A 106 -7.07 -0.64 -9.90
C GLY A 106 -7.96 0.52 -10.34
N GLY A 107 -7.40 1.71 -10.37
CA GLY A 107 -8.17 2.91 -10.73
C GLY A 107 -8.75 2.86 -12.14
N LYS A 108 -7.98 2.38 -13.12
CA LYS A 108 -8.43 2.27 -14.52
C LYS A 108 -9.56 1.24 -14.67
N GLY A 109 -9.48 0.10 -13.97
CA GLY A 109 -10.55 -0.90 -13.93
C GLY A 109 -11.83 -0.38 -13.28
N ARG A 110 -11.75 0.64 -12.43
CA ARG A 110 -12.85 1.40 -11.83
C ARG A 110 -13.32 2.58 -12.68
N GLY A 111 -12.81 2.75 -13.90
CA GLY A 111 -13.21 3.81 -14.82
C GLY A 111 -12.46 5.14 -14.68
N LEU A 112 -11.45 5.23 -13.82
CA LEU A 112 -10.63 6.44 -13.71
C LEU A 112 -9.74 6.61 -14.95
N LYS A 113 -9.55 7.85 -15.40
CA LYS A 113 -8.73 8.19 -16.57
C LYS A 113 -7.25 8.24 -16.15
N ILE A 114 -6.54 7.14 -16.33
CA ILE A 114 -5.12 7.00 -16.00
C ILE A 114 -4.37 6.59 -17.26
N ILE A 115 -3.39 7.39 -17.69
CA ILE A 115 -2.68 7.14 -18.95
C ILE A 115 -1.65 6.02 -18.80
N ASN A 116 -0.91 6.03 -17.70
CA ASN A 116 0.30 5.25 -17.48
C ASN A 116 0.15 4.21 -16.36
N GLN A 117 -1.07 3.69 -16.09
CA GLN A 117 -1.26 2.65 -15.08
C GLN A 117 -0.40 1.42 -15.39
N THR A 118 0.39 0.99 -14.42
CA THR A 118 1.27 -0.18 -14.52
C THR A 118 0.54 -1.49 -14.17
N LEU A 119 -0.53 -1.40 -13.37
CA LEU A 119 -1.43 -2.52 -13.08
C LEU A 119 -2.34 -2.80 -14.28
N SER A 120 -2.58 -4.09 -14.60
CA SER A 120 -3.63 -4.47 -15.58
C SER A 120 -4.98 -3.92 -15.15
N PRO A 121 -5.76 -3.31 -16.07
CA PRO A 121 -7.11 -2.85 -15.79
C PRO A 121 -8.14 -3.98 -15.72
N ASP A 122 -7.75 -5.21 -16.04
CA ASP A 122 -8.64 -6.37 -16.05
C ASP A 122 -8.94 -6.86 -14.64
N SER A 123 -10.15 -7.38 -14.45
CA SER A 123 -10.51 -8.04 -13.19
C SER A 123 -9.67 -9.30 -12.96
N LEU A 124 -9.25 -9.52 -11.71
CA LEU A 124 -8.62 -10.76 -11.28
C LEU A 124 -9.61 -11.91 -11.06
N HIS A 125 -10.91 -11.59 -11.04
CA HIS A 125 -12.00 -12.55 -10.80
C HIS A 125 -11.80 -13.36 -9.50
N LEU A 126 -11.35 -12.72 -8.45
CA LEU A 126 -11.23 -13.32 -7.13
C LEU A 126 -12.63 -13.48 -6.52
N THR A 127 -12.92 -14.68 -6.02
CA THR A 127 -14.11 -14.95 -5.21
C THR A 127 -13.95 -14.37 -3.81
N ASP A 128 -15.06 -14.24 -3.06
CA ASP A 128 -14.98 -13.74 -1.68
C ASP A 128 -14.18 -14.67 -0.77
N ALA A 129 -14.20 -15.98 -1.01
CA ALA A 129 -13.36 -16.94 -0.30
C ALA A 129 -11.87 -16.68 -0.58
N GLU A 130 -11.49 -16.50 -1.83
CA GLU A 130 -10.10 -16.21 -2.22
C GLU A 130 -9.60 -14.86 -1.67
N LYS A 131 -10.48 -13.84 -1.64
CA LYS A 131 -10.15 -12.55 -1.00
C LYS A 131 -9.90 -12.70 0.50
N ASN A 132 -10.71 -13.51 1.19
CA ASN A 132 -10.51 -13.80 2.61
C ASN A 132 -9.21 -14.57 2.85
N GLU A 133 -8.86 -15.56 2.04
CA GLU A 133 -7.60 -16.29 2.13
C GLU A 133 -6.39 -15.36 1.94
N LEU A 134 -6.47 -14.40 0.99
CA LEU A 134 -5.45 -13.37 0.81
C LEU A 134 -5.30 -12.50 2.07
N ILE A 135 -6.39 -12.08 2.71
CA ILE A 135 -6.35 -11.30 3.96
C ILE A 135 -5.69 -12.12 5.07
N LEU A 136 -6.05 -13.39 5.22
CA LEU A 136 -5.44 -14.28 6.23
C LEU A 136 -3.94 -14.45 5.99
N PHE A 137 -3.52 -14.58 4.73
CA PHE A 137 -2.10 -14.60 4.41
C PHE A 137 -1.41 -13.28 4.79
N ILE A 138 -1.95 -12.12 4.40
CA ILE A 138 -1.37 -10.80 4.71
C ILE A 138 -1.26 -10.62 6.23
N ASN A 139 -2.30 -10.95 6.98
CA ASN A 139 -2.29 -10.88 8.44
C ASN A 139 -1.26 -11.84 9.06
N SER A 140 -1.00 -13.00 8.46
CA SER A 140 0.04 -13.93 8.91
C SER A 140 1.48 -13.39 8.77
N LEU A 141 1.67 -12.29 8.05
CA LEU A 141 2.94 -11.57 7.97
C LEU A 141 3.12 -10.54 9.09
N SER A 142 2.17 -10.46 10.01
CA SER A 142 2.23 -9.59 11.18
C SER A 142 3.06 -10.24 12.29
N GLU A 143 3.89 -9.43 12.93
CA GLU A 143 4.69 -9.82 14.10
C GLU A 143 4.03 -9.32 15.38
N ASN A 144 4.38 -9.91 16.52
CA ASN A 144 3.98 -9.38 17.83
C ASN A 144 4.73 -8.05 18.05
N ILE A 145 4.09 -6.94 17.68
CA ILE A 145 4.65 -5.62 17.87
C ILE A 145 4.30 -5.14 19.27
N VAL A 146 5.31 -4.90 20.10
CA VAL A 146 5.14 -4.12 21.32
C VAL A 146 5.32 -2.66 20.92
N PHE A 147 4.21 -1.92 20.89
CA PHE A 147 4.29 -0.47 20.69
C PHE A 147 4.85 0.17 21.95
N GLU A 148 5.99 0.83 21.83
CA GLU A 148 6.48 1.69 22.88
C GLU A 148 5.53 2.88 23.08
N SER A 149 5.29 3.24 24.33
CA SER A 149 4.53 4.46 24.62
C SER A 149 5.31 5.66 24.09
N PRO A 150 4.67 6.60 23.39
CA PRO A 150 5.34 7.82 22.97
C PRO A 150 5.93 8.52 24.19
N PRO A 151 7.07 9.20 24.07
CA PRO A 151 7.65 9.95 25.17
C PRO A 151 6.66 11.04 25.65
N ALA A 152 6.62 11.28 26.95
CA ALA A 152 5.72 12.30 27.51
C ALA A 152 6.08 13.71 27.02
N GLU A 153 7.37 13.95 26.78
CA GLU A 153 7.90 15.23 26.32
C GLU A 153 8.95 15.00 25.22
N LEU A 154 9.06 15.96 24.31
CA LEU A 154 10.14 15.95 23.32
C LEU A 154 11.43 16.51 23.94
N PRO A 155 12.62 16.09 23.45
CA PRO A 155 13.87 16.67 23.89
C PRO A 155 13.87 18.20 23.70
N LEU A 156 14.43 18.90 24.68
CA LEU A 156 14.62 20.35 24.58
C LEU A 156 15.58 20.68 23.43
N SER A 157 15.28 21.75 22.72
CA SER A 157 16.08 22.31 21.63
C SER A 157 16.64 23.66 22.03
N ASP A 158 17.84 23.98 21.53
CA ASP A 158 18.41 25.34 21.64
C ASP A 158 17.61 26.39 20.87
N ILE A 159 16.71 25.94 19.97
CA ILE A 159 15.78 26.79 19.25
C ILE A 159 14.44 26.78 19.99
N GLU A 160 14.12 27.87 20.67
CA GLU A 160 12.97 27.99 21.57
C GLU A 160 11.64 27.56 20.92
N MET A 161 11.38 27.97 19.67
CA MET A 161 10.14 27.63 18.95
C MET A 161 9.89 26.11 18.82
N TYR A 162 10.95 25.27 18.86
CA TYR A 162 10.80 23.83 18.77
C TYR A 162 10.44 23.17 20.11
N ASN A 163 10.49 23.89 21.22
CA ASN A 163 10.14 23.38 22.54
C ASN A 163 8.61 23.37 22.78
N TYR A 164 7.85 24.00 21.88
CA TYR A 164 6.39 24.00 21.94
C TYR A 164 5.72 22.93 21.06
N ARG A 165 6.53 22.06 20.44
CA ARG A 165 6.00 20.95 19.63
C ARG A 165 5.30 19.92 20.52
N LYS A 166 4.14 19.46 20.06
CA LYS A 166 3.45 18.33 20.71
C LYS A 166 4.07 17.01 20.30
N VAL A 167 4.12 16.03 21.22
CA VAL A 167 4.47 14.63 20.92
C VAL A 167 3.37 14.05 20.02
N GLY A 168 3.77 13.40 18.92
CA GLY A 168 2.83 12.81 17.97
C GLY A 168 2.38 13.73 16.83
N GLY A 169 2.67 15.02 16.92
CA GLY A 169 2.37 16.01 15.86
C GLY A 169 0.89 16.10 15.48
N GLU A 170 0.33 17.30 15.47
CA GLU A 170 -0.85 17.61 14.66
C GLU A 170 -0.30 18.23 13.36
N TYR A 171 -0.50 17.54 12.23
CA TYR A 171 -0.17 18.06 10.91
C TYR A 171 -1.37 18.75 10.29
#